data_a09d890e1b5c4b70f8774f3a98fd84e3
#
_entry.id   a09d890e1b5c4b70f8774f3a98fd84e3
#
_cell.length_a   1.000
_cell.length_b   1.000
_cell.length_c   1.000
_cell.angle_alpha   90.00
_cell.angle_beta   90.00
_cell.angle_gamma   90.00
#
_symmetry.space_group_name_H-M   'P 1'
#
loop_
_entity.id
_entity.type
_entity.pdbx_description
1 polymer ?
#
loop_
_entity_poly.entity_id
_entity_poly.type
_entity_poly.pdbx_seq_one_letter_code
_entity_poly.pdbx_strand_id
1 'polypeptide(L)'
;MTFARSLAITLLMCGTLALSSGGVFAHAALVQSDPAPNSTVAAPKEIKLTFSEKLVPAFSGFQLSMGDHMTMNIATKVSGDGKSLIGTPTGSFMSGAYKISWHAASAEDGHRMEGSLMFKVK
;
A
#
# COMPACT_ATOMS: atom_id res chain seq x y z
N MET A 1 22.78 -65.69 29.81
CA MET A 1 21.64 -65.33 28.99
C MET A 1 21.44 -63.85 28.94
N THR A 2 21.81 -63.27 27.90
CA THR A 2 21.71 -61.84 27.71
C THR A 2 20.54 -61.56 26.82
N PHE A 3 19.62 -60.85 27.33
CA PHE A 3 18.49 -60.40 26.55
C PHE A 3 18.80 -59.02 25.99
N ALA A 4 18.98 -58.95 24.74
CA ALA A 4 19.06 -57.71 24.06
C ALA A 4 17.69 -57.03 24.11
N ARG A 5 17.58 -56.06 24.93
CA ARG A 5 16.43 -55.20 24.94
C ARG A 5 16.66 -54.11 23.93
N SER A 6 16.08 -54.29 22.81
CA SER A 6 15.95 -53.21 21.83
C SER A 6 15.03 -52.17 22.40
N LEU A 7 15.62 -51.15 22.90
CA LEU A 7 14.85 -49.96 23.22
C LEU A 7 14.57 -49.25 21.89
N ALA A 8 13.43 -49.48 21.37
CA ALA A 8 12.97 -48.65 20.26
C ALA A 8 12.63 -47.29 20.85
N ILE A 9 13.55 -46.41 20.76
CA ILE A 9 13.26 -44.99 21.01
C ILE A 9 12.49 -44.50 19.79
N THR A 10 11.21 -44.51 19.93
CA THR A 10 10.35 -43.83 18.97
C THR A 10 10.53 -42.34 19.21
N LEU A 11 11.42 -41.76 18.47
CA LEU A 11 11.56 -40.33 18.44
C LEU A 11 10.34 -39.78 17.75
N LEU A 12 9.38 -39.38 18.53
CA LEU A 12 8.24 -38.64 18.02
C LEU A 12 8.75 -37.26 17.64
N MET A 13 9.14 -37.09 16.40
CA MET A 13 9.35 -35.79 15.85
C MET A 13 7.98 -35.10 15.77
N CYS A 14 7.66 -34.38 16.80
CA CYS A 14 6.68 -33.32 16.70
C CYS A 14 7.24 -32.28 15.75
N GLY A 15 6.98 -32.45 14.48
CA GLY A 15 7.13 -31.38 13.55
C GLY A 15 6.16 -30.29 13.97
N THR A 16 6.64 -29.32 14.70
CA THR A 16 5.93 -28.07 14.82
C THR A 16 5.90 -27.49 13.43
N LEU A 17 4.83 -27.74 12.73
CA LEU A 17 4.48 -26.92 11.62
C LEU A 17 4.24 -25.53 12.22
N ALA A 18 5.24 -24.70 12.16
CA ALA A 18 5.06 -23.29 12.32
C ALA A 18 4.26 -22.84 11.08
N LEU A 19 2.97 -22.93 11.19
CA LEU A 19 2.11 -22.19 10.33
C LEU A 19 2.35 -20.73 10.66
N SER A 20 3.32 -20.15 9.99
CA SER A 20 3.27 -18.73 9.82
C SER A 20 1.99 -18.47 9.06
N SER A 21 0.93 -18.22 9.78
CA SER A 21 -0.24 -17.63 9.19
C SER A 21 0.16 -16.22 8.79
N GLY A 22 0.81 -16.10 7.66
CA GLY A 22 0.78 -14.88 6.92
C GLY A 22 -0.70 -14.62 6.71
N GLY A 23 -1.29 -13.73 7.49
CA GLY A 23 -2.67 -13.39 7.33
C GLY A 23 -2.89 -13.02 5.88
N VAL A 24 -3.82 -13.67 5.23
CA VAL A 24 -4.33 -13.18 3.97
C VAL A 24 -5.00 -11.87 4.29
N PHE A 25 -4.24 -10.80 4.16
CA PHE A 25 -4.79 -9.48 4.33
C PHE A 25 -5.62 -9.16 3.10
N ALA A 26 -6.93 -9.21 3.26
CA ALA A 26 -7.88 -8.69 2.27
C ALA A 26 -7.88 -7.16 2.27
N HIS A 27 -6.73 -6.53 2.50
CA HIS A 27 -6.60 -5.09 2.55
C HIS A 27 -5.91 -4.60 1.29
N ALA A 28 -6.48 -3.56 0.70
CA ALA A 28 -5.80 -2.85 -0.38
C ALA A 28 -4.51 -2.23 0.16
N ALA A 29 -3.37 -2.77 -0.23
CA ALA A 29 -2.07 -2.23 0.12
C ALA A 29 -1.53 -1.41 -1.03
N LEU A 30 -0.92 -0.26 -0.74
CA LEU A 30 -0.22 0.51 -1.75
C LEU A 30 1.01 -0.28 -2.20
N VAL A 31 1.06 -0.65 -3.47
CA VAL A 31 2.15 -1.46 -4.03
C VAL A 31 3.08 -0.66 -4.94
N GLN A 32 2.61 0.46 -5.46
CA GLN A 32 3.41 1.33 -6.32
C GLN A 32 2.87 2.74 -6.30
N SER A 33 3.76 3.73 -6.40
CA SER A 33 3.37 5.12 -6.60
C SER A 33 4.24 5.78 -7.66
N ASP A 34 3.65 6.71 -8.37
CA ASP A 34 4.35 7.59 -9.31
C ASP A 34 3.82 9.03 -9.07
N PRO A 35 4.63 9.93 -8.52
CA PRO A 35 6.06 9.81 -8.17
C PRO A 35 6.35 8.75 -7.10
N ALA A 36 7.52 8.12 -7.21
CA ALA A 36 7.97 7.13 -6.22
C ALA A 36 8.23 7.80 -4.86
N PRO A 37 8.07 7.06 -3.74
CA PRO A 37 8.35 7.61 -2.43
C PRO A 37 9.77 8.16 -2.33
N ASN A 38 9.92 9.33 -1.75
CA ASN A 38 11.19 10.01 -1.52
C ASN A 38 11.99 10.35 -2.79
N SER A 39 11.34 10.34 -3.94
CA SER A 39 11.95 10.75 -5.21
C SER A 39 11.95 12.26 -5.39
N THR A 40 12.82 12.75 -6.24
CA THR A 40 12.84 14.13 -6.71
C THR A 40 12.52 14.12 -8.20
N VAL A 41 11.47 14.80 -8.58
CA VAL A 41 10.94 14.76 -9.95
C VAL A 41 10.64 16.16 -10.46
N ALA A 42 10.52 16.31 -11.77
CA ALA A 42 9.89 17.50 -12.32
C ALA A 42 8.42 17.55 -11.93
N ALA A 43 7.79 18.71 -12.03
CA ALA A 43 6.38 18.86 -11.69
C ALA A 43 5.53 17.78 -12.39
N PRO A 44 4.89 16.88 -11.64
CA PRO A 44 4.16 15.78 -12.25
C PRO A 44 2.87 16.28 -12.90
N LYS A 45 2.56 15.75 -14.08
CA LYS A 45 1.30 16.01 -14.76
C LYS A 45 0.20 15.12 -14.25
N GLU A 46 0.56 14.00 -13.68
CA GLU A 46 -0.33 13.00 -13.15
C GLU A 46 0.33 12.32 -11.94
N ILE A 47 -0.47 12.02 -10.94
CA ILE A 47 -0.05 11.23 -9.79
C ILE A 47 -0.85 9.93 -9.81
N LYS A 48 -0.16 8.81 -9.73
CA LYS A 48 -0.78 7.49 -9.76
C LYS A 48 -0.37 6.66 -8.56
N LEU A 49 -1.35 6.17 -7.83
CA LEU A 49 -1.17 5.26 -6.70
C LEU A 49 -1.81 3.93 -7.06
N THR A 50 -1.02 2.86 -7.06
CA THR A 50 -1.49 1.52 -7.41
C THR A 50 -1.58 0.65 -6.17
N PHE A 51 -2.71 -0.03 -6.03
CA PHE A 51 -3.03 -0.88 -4.88
C PHE A 51 -3.12 -2.34 -5.28
N SER A 52 -3.02 -3.22 -4.29
CA SER A 52 -3.06 -4.67 -4.52
C SER A 52 -4.44 -5.20 -4.89
N GLU A 53 -5.49 -4.43 -4.62
CA GLU A 53 -6.87 -4.83 -4.83
C GLU A 53 -7.70 -3.73 -5.49
N LYS A 54 -8.86 -4.11 -6.00
CA LYS A 54 -9.82 -3.14 -6.54
C LYS A 54 -10.36 -2.24 -5.44
N LEU A 55 -10.56 -0.99 -5.78
CA LEU A 55 -10.98 0.07 -4.88
C LEU A 55 -12.43 0.47 -5.11
N VAL A 56 -13.07 0.93 -4.03
CA VAL A 56 -14.38 1.58 -4.11
C VAL A 56 -14.16 3.05 -4.45
N PRO A 57 -14.58 3.52 -5.63
CA PRO A 57 -14.30 4.89 -6.05
C PRO A 57 -14.83 5.96 -5.11
N ALA A 58 -16.02 5.76 -4.57
CA ALA A 58 -16.65 6.73 -3.67
C ALA A 58 -15.91 6.93 -2.35
N PHE A 59 -15.07 5.97 -1.96
CA PHE A 59 -14.35 5.98 -0.67
C PHE A 59 -12.85 5.95 -0.82
N SER A 60 -12.34 6.27 -1.99
CA SER A 60 -10.91 6.22 -2.27
C SER A 60 -10.45 7.50 -2.94
N GLY A 61 -9.33 8.03 -2.50
CA GLY A 61 -8.78 9.26 -3.04
C GLY A 61 -7.50 9.66 -2.33
N PHE A 62 -6.94 10.79 -2.71
CA PHE A 62 -5.81 11.36 -2.01
C PHE A 62 -5.81 12.88 -2.07
N GLN A 63 -5.06 13.48 -1.16
CA GLN A 63 -4.79 14.90 -1.11
C GLN A 63 -3.30 15.14 -1.21
N LEU A 64 -2.93 16.28 -1.75
CA LEU A 64 -1.57 16.74 -1.86
C LEU A 64 -1.37 17.94 -0.95
N SER A 65 -0.31 17.92 -0.15
CA SER A 65 0.04 19.05 0.71
C SER A 65 1.50 19.41 0.56
N MET A 66 1.78 20.70 0.71
CA MET A 66 3.12 21.24 0.74
C MET A 66 3.34 21.87 2.13
N GLY A 67 4.17 21.23 2.95
CA GLY A 67 4.31 21.61 4.34
C GLY A 67 3.03 21.38 5.14
N ASP A 68 2.92 22.00 6.30
CA ASP A 68 1.78 21.83 7.22
C ASP A 68 0.60 22.73 6.92
N HIS A 69 0.73 23.65 5.98
CA HIS A 69 -0.20 24.77 5.82
C HIS A 69 -0.87 24.88 4.44
N MET A 70 -0.42 24.11 3.46
CA MET A 70 -0.94 24.21 2.11
C MET A 70 -1.43 22.85 1.63
N THR A 71 -2.74 22.71 1.56
CA THR A 71 -3.38 21.53 0.96
C THR A 71 -3.86 21.88 -0.44
N MET A 72 -3.47 21.07 -1.39
CA MET A 72 -3.95 21.17 -2.76
C MET A 72 -5.03 20.12 -3.00
N ASN A 73 -6.19 20.57 -3.42
CA ASN A 73 -7.24 19.65 -3.83
C ASN A 73 -6.93 19.11 -5.23
N ILE A 74 -6.92 17.81 -5.33
CA ILE A 74 -6.70 17.12 -6.59
C ILE A 74 -7.94 16.28 -6.89
N ALA A 75 -8.46 16.42 -8.09
CA ALA A 75 -9.52 15.54 -8.56
C ALA A 75 -8.93 14.15 -8.77
N THR A 76 -9.40 13.17 -8.03
CA THR A 76 -8.95 11.79 -8.14
C THR A 76 -10.02 10.92 -8.78
N LYS A 77 -9.59 9.94 -9.56
CA LYS A 77 -10.46 8.91 -10.14
C LYS A 77 -9.81 7.56 -9.99
N VAL A 78 -10.62 6.51 -10.00
CA VAL A 78 -10.13 5.14 -10.05
C VAL A 78 -9.91 4.75 -11.50
N SER A 79 -8.80 4.05 -11.77
CA SER A 79 -8.45 3.56 -13.10
C SER A 79 -9.45 2.53 -13.63
N GLY A 80 -9.36 2.24 -14.96
CA GLY A 80 -10.24 1.27 -15.58
C GLY A 80 -10.16 -0.15 -15.01
N ASP A 81 -8.97 -0.56 -14.50
CA ASP A 81 -8.80 -1.85 -13.83
C ASP A 81 -9.24 -1.84 -12.36
N GLY A 82 -9.62 -0.69 -11.84
CA GLY A 82 -10.09 -0.53 -10.47
C GLY A 82 -9.02 -0.48 -9.41
N LYS A 83 -7.75 -0.64 -9.76
CA LYS A 83 -6.66 -0.82 -8.79
C LYS A 83 -5.82 0.42 -8.54
N SER A 84 -6.00 1.47 -9.29
CA SER A 84 -5.18 2.68 -9.14
C SER A 84 -6.03 3.91 -8.91
N LEU A 85 -5.49 4.81 -8.10
CA LEU A 85 -5.98 6.18 -7.97
C LEU A 85 -5.14 7.07 -8.87
N ILE A 86 -5.80 7.84 -9.70
CA ILE A 86 -5.17 8.76 -10.61
C ILE A 86 -5.63 10.17 -10.25
N GLY A 87 -4.68 11.04 -10.00
CA GLY A 87 -4.95 12.44 -9.72
C GLY A 87 -4.26 13.34 -10.72
N THR A 88 -4.99 14.32 -11.22
CA THR A 88 -4.46 15.33 -12.14
C THR A 88 -4.39 16.65 -11.39
N PRO A 89 -3.18 17.16 -11.12
CA PRO A 89 -3.03 18.47 -10.50
C PRO A 89 -3.55 19.58 -11.41
N THR A 90 -4.27 20.52 -10.84
CA THR A 90 -4.84 21.64 -11.59
C THR A 90 -4.02 22.93 -11.48
N GLY A 91 -3.08 22.97 -10.54
CA GLY A 91 -2.23 24.12 -10.28
C GLY A 91 -0.78 23.90 -10.66
N SER A 92 0.00 24.95 -10.57
CA SER A 92 1.44 24.88 -10.75
C SER A 92 2.12 24.37 -9.49
N PHE A 93 3.12 23.50 -9.67
CA PHE A 93 3.96 23.07 -8.56
C PHE A 93 5.08 24.08 -8.31
N MET A 94 5.26 24.39 -7.05
CA MET A 94 6.46 25.06 -6.58
C MET A 94 7.53 24.02 -6.28
N SER A 95 8.80 24.39 -6.38
CA SER A 95 9.89 23.50 -5.94
C SER A 95 9.77 23.23 -4.45
N GLY A 96 10.02 22.03 -4.03
CA GLY A 96 10.01 21.65 -2.62
C GLY A 96 9.37 20.30 -2.35
N ALA A 97 9.15 20.00 -1.08
CA ALA A 97 8.64 18.74 -0.60
C ALA A 97 7.10 18.72 -0.58
N TYR A 98 6.54 17.64 -1.07
CA TYR A 98 5.09 17.39 -1.06
C TYR A 98 4.77 16.10 -0.34
N LYS A 99 3.62 16.06 0.29
CA LYS A 99 3.07 14.88 0.95
C LYS A 99 1.78 14.48 0.25
N ILE A 100 1.70 13.22 -0.13
CA ILE A 100 0.46 12.60 -0.59
C ILE A 100 -0.16 11.89 0.60
N SER A 101 -1.37 12.28 0.98
CA SER A 101 -2.16 11.61 2.01
C SER A 101 -3.32 10.91 1.32
N TRP A 102 -3.32 9.58 1.37
CA TRP A 102 -4.30 8.80 0.66
C TRP A 102 -5.19 8.00 1.60
N HIS A 103 -6.38 7.70 1.13
CA HIS A 103 -7.32 6.77 1.74
C HIS A 103 -7.87 5.87 0.65
N ALA A 104 -8.10 4.63 0.96
CA ALA A 104 -8.60 3.64 0.03
C ALA A 104 -9.52 2.67 0.74
N ALA A 105 -10.56 2.23 0.04
CA ALA A 105 -11.44 1.18 0.51
C ALA A 105 -11.41 0.01 -0.47
N SER A 106 -11.24 -1.20 0.05
CA SER A 106 -11.27 -2.41 -0.76
C SER A 106 -12.68 -2.68 -1.27
N ALA A 107 -12.81 -2.98 -2.56
CA ALA A 107 -14.10 -3.33 -3.15
C ALA A 107 -14.62 -4.69 -2.69
N GLU A 108 -13.76 -5.56 -2.17
CA GLU A 108 -14.18 -6.89 -1.72
C GLU A 108 -14.89 -6.87 -0.37
N ASP A 109 -14.34 -6.15 0.62
CA ASP A 109 -14.84 -6.16 1.98
C ASP A 109 -15.16 -4.77 2.54
N GLY A 110 -14.93 -3.71 1.76
CA GLY A 110 -15.16 -2.34 2.21
C GLY A 110 -14.16 -1.84 3.24
N HIS A 111 -13.11 -2.61 3.54
CA HIS A 111 -12.11 -2.21 4.53
C HIS A 111 -11.37 -0.95 4.09
N ARG A 112 -11.25 0.00 5.00
CA ARG A 112 -10.59 1.28 4.75
C ARG A 112 -9.17 1.27 5.24
N MET A 113 -8.28 1.84 4.42
CA MET A 113 -6.87 2.03 4.73
C MET A 113 -6.46 3.45 4.44
N GLU A 114 -5.47 3.92 5.19
CA GLU A 114 -4.89 5.24 5.04
C GLU A 114 -3.38 5.15 5.04
N GLY A 115 -2.76 6.08 4.38
CA GLY A 115 -1.31 6.18 4.37
C GLY A 115 -0.84 7.49 3.78
N SER A 116 0.46 7.67 3.79
CA SER A 116 1.08 8.84 3.19
C SER A 116 2.44 8.50 2.61
N LEU A 117 2.87 9.29 1.66
CA LEU A 117 4.21 9.26 1.11
C LEU A 117 4.64 10.67 0.73
N MET A 118 5.95 10.86 0.59
CA MET A 118 6.51 12.15 0.24
C MET A 118 7.33 12.05 -1.05
N PHE A 119 7.35 13.15 -1.79
CA PHE A 119 8.24 13.35 -2.92
C PHE A 119 8.64 14.82 -3.00
N LYS A 120 9.64 15.11 -3.80
CA LYS A 120 10.11 16.48 -4.03
C LYS A 120 9.97 16.87 -5.49
N VAL A 121 9.62 18.12 -5.69
CA VAL A 121 9.63 18.76 -7.02
C VAL A 121 10.88 19.61 -7.15
N LYS A 122 11.56 19.44 -8.27
CA LYS A 122 12.77 20.20 -8.63
C LYS A 122 12.46 21.69 -8.73
#